data_095138d728884357233b630344a1ba9f
#
_entry.id   095138d728884357233b630344a1ba9f
#
_cell.length_a   1.000
_cell.length_b   1.000
_cell.length_c   1.000
_cell.angle_alpha   90.00
_cell.angle_beta   90.00
_cell.angle_gamma   90.00
#
_symmetry.space_group_name_H-M   'P 1'
#
loop_
_entity.id
_entity.type
_entity.pdbx_description
1 polymer ?
#
loop_
_entity_poly.entity_id
_entity_poly.type
_entity_poly.pdbx_seq_one_letter_code
_entity_poly.pdbx_strand_id
1 'polypeptide(L)'
;RVGLDNIVIETQTLDNAAVTSGGVDNEAKALEILNHAVQDETDRWIRTSYNQNIRGKFAGPGDTYDEVEDVFYEQSPFPSWIRTGAVWNPPTPQISGYYWDEDTLSWVQPEKPEGMDSFTWQTTWGPGEEDRFSACWAPPVPYPGPYTQFDGGARSLPNIGEDDTYGWDEANQEWTLQVPE
;
A
#
# COMPACT_ATOMS: atom_id res chain seq x y z
N ARG A 1 -17.08 4.31 -15.21
CA ARG A 1 -17.15 4.85 -16.58
C ARG A 1 -15.75 4.89 -17.17
N VAL A 2 -15.62 4.39 -18.37
CA VAL A 2 -14.37 4.27 -19.12
C VAL A 2 -14.52 5.03 -20.43
N GLY A 3 -13.53 5.86 -20.75
CA GLY A 3 -13.46 6.62 -22.00
C GLY A 3 -13.01 5.79 -23.20
N LEU A 4 -12.97 6.42 -24.38
CA LEU A 4 -12.51 5.78 -25.63
C LEU A 4 -11.04 5.33 -25.60
N ASP A 5 -10.23 5.94 -24.75
CA ASP A 5 -8.83 5.60 -24.51
C ASP A 5 -8.64 4.47 -23.49
N ASN A 6 -9.75 3.87 -23.05
CA ASN A 6 -9.79 2.85 -22.00
C ASN A 6 -9.36 3.33 -20.60
N ILE A 7 -9.28 4.64 -20.38
CA ILE A 7 -9.00 5.20 -19.06
C ILE A 7 -10.29 5.32 -18.26
N VAL A 8 -10.23 4.93 -16.98
CA VAL A 8 -11.34 5.10 -16.04
C VAL A 8 -11.50 6.57 -15.69
N ILE A 9 -12.67 7.12 -15.99
CA ILE A 9 -13.00 8.54 -15.76
C ILE A 9 -13.61 8.71 -14.37
N GLU A 10 -14.52 7.80 -13.99
CA GLU A 10 -15.18 7.84 -12.68
C GLU A 10 -15.62 6.44 -12.26
N THR A 11 -15.84 6.27 -10.96
CA THR A 11 -16.40 5.06 -10.38
C THR A 11 -17.65 5.42 -9.57
N GLN A 12 -18.73 4.69 -9.79
CA GLN A 12 -19.98 4.86 -9.05
C GLN A 12 -20.37 3.58 -8.33
N THR A 13 -20.89 3.73 -7.11
CA THR A 13 -21.46 2.63 -6.34
C THR A 13 -22.97 2.64 -6.48
N LEU A 14 -23.53 1.50 -6.84
CA LEU A 14 -24.99 1.30 -6.89
C LEU A 14 -25.44 0.43 -5.71
N ASP A 15 -26.63 0.73 -5.19
CA ASP A 15 -27.24 -0.09 -4.15
C ASP A 15 -27.58 -1.48 -4.71
N ASN A 16 -27.20 -2.54 -4.00
CA ASN A 16 -27.45 -3.92 -4.40
C ASN A 16 -28.95 -4.16 -4.67
N ALA A 17 -29.85 -3.56 -3.87
CA ALA A 17 -31.29 -3.71 -4.09
C ALA A 17 -31.76 -3.09 -5.41
N ALA A 18 -31.07 -2.06 -5.89
CA ALA A 18 -31.40 -1.41 -7.17
C ALA A 18 -30.97 -2.24 -8.37
N VAL A 19 -29.91 -3.05 -8.24
CA VAL A 19 -29.28 -3.79 -9.36
C VAL A 19 -29.50 -5.31 -9.31
N THR A 20 -30.24 -5.82 -8.32
CA THR A 20 -30.59 -7.24 -8.26
C THR A 20 -31.93 -7.52 -8.91
N SER A 21 -32.05 -8.70 -9.51
CA SER A 21 -33.32 -9.25 -10.01
C SER A 21 -33.42 -10.72 -9.57
N GLY A 22 -34.48 -11.04 -8.80
CA GLY A 22 -34.62 -12.39 -8.25
C GLY A 22 -33.51 -12.82 -7.28
N GLY A 23 -32.87 -11.86 -6.60
CA GLY A 23 -31.75 -12.14 -5.67
C GLY A 23 -30.38 -12.34 -6.33
N VAL A 24 -30.28 -12.11 -7.64
CA VAL A 24 -29.04 -12.23 -8.41
C VAL A 24 -28.65 -10.86 -8.97
N ASP A 25 -27.37 -10.54 -8.94
CA ASP A 25 -26.83 -9.34 -9.57
C ASP A 25 -27.18 -9.28 -11.05
N ASN A 26 -27.67 -8.11 -11.49
CA ASN A 26 -28.06 -7.88 -12.88
C ASN A 26 -27.29 -6.69 -13.46
N GLU A 27 -26.23 -6.96 -14.20
CA GLU A 27 -25.39 -5.95 -14.84
C GLU A 27 -26.16 -5.10 -15.85
N ALA A 28 -27.09 -5.70 -16.60
CA ALA A 28 -27.90 -4.97 -17.58
C ALA A 28 -28.78 -3.89 -16.91
N LYS A 29 -29.34 -4.19 -15.74
CA LYS A 29 -30.13 -3.23 -14.97
C LYS A 29 -29.26 -2.10 -14.40
N ALA A 30 -28.04 -2.43 -13.97
CA ALA A 30 -27.08 -1.42 -13.54
C ALA A 30 -26.70 -0.47 -14.68
N LEU A 31 -26.43 -1.01 -15.86
CA LEU A 31 -26.12 -0.23 -17.05
C LEU A 31 -27.30 0.65 -17.49
N GLU A 32 -28.54 0.17 -17.40
CA GLU A 32 -29.73 0.96 -17.67
C GLU A 32 -29.80 2.19 -16.76
N ILE A 33 -29.59 2.02 -15.45
CA ILE A 33 -29.59 3.11 -14.48
C ILE A 33 -28.51 4.14 -14.80
N LEU A 34 -27.29 3.67 -15.10
CA LEU A 34 -26.13 4.52 -15.31
C LEU A 34 -26.16 5.23 -16.66
N ASN A 35 -26.65 4.58 -17.72
CA ASN A 35 -26.73 5.17 -19.06
C ASN A 35 -27.76 6.31 -19.13
N HIS A 36 -28.77 6.32 -18.27
CA HIS A 36 -29.65 7.47 -18.16
C HIS A 36 -28.96 8.75 -17.67
N ALA A 37 -27.82 8.62 -17.01
CA ALA A 37 -27.08 9.76 -16.43
C ALA A 37 -25.94 10.27 -17.34
N VAL A 38 -25.58 9.54 -18.40
CA VAL A 38 -24.45 9.87 -19.28
C VAL A 38 -24.94 10.44 -20.59
N GLN A 39 -24.49 11.65 -20.93
CA GLN A 39 -24.84 12.33 -22.18
C GLN A 39 -23.83 12.06 -23.31
N ASP A 40 -22.71 11.41 -23.02
CA ASP A 40 -21.67 11.10 -23.99
C ASP A 40 -21.79 9.62 -24.43
N GLU A 41 -22.20 9.41 -25.69
CA GLU A 41 -22.39 8.07 -26.26
C GLU A 41 -21.08 7.30 -26.49
N THR A 42 -19.92 7.97 -26.29
CA THR A 42 -18.59 7.36 -26.50
C THR A 42 -18.07 6.64 -25.27
N ASP A 43 -18.53 7.02 -24.08
CA ASP A 43 -18.13 6.40 -22.83
C ASP A 43 -18.98 5.16 -22.52
N ARG A 44 -18.39 4.21 -21.84
CA ARG A 44 -19.07 2.98 -21.44
C ARG A 44 -18.92 2.71 -19.94
N TRP A 45 -19.94 2.11 -19.36
CA TRP A 45 -19.89 1.61 -18.01
C TRP A 45 -19.44 0.16 -18.01
N ILE A 46 -18.43 -0.14 -17.19
CA ILE A 46 -17.89 -1.48 -16.99
C ILE A 46 -17.92 -1.79 -15.50
N ARG A 47 -18.48 -2.94 -15.17
CA ARG A 47 -18.59 -3.35 -13.77
C ARG A 47 -17.21 -3.64 -13.17
N THR A 48 -17.01 -3.19 -11.94
CA THR A 48 -15.88 -3.55 -11.08
C THR A 48 -16.39 -4.07 -9.73
N SER A 49 -15.54 -4.61 -8.88
CA SER A 49 -15.91 -5.10 -7.55
C SER A 49 -15.00 -4.56 -6.47
N TYR A 50 -15.61 -4.00 -5.42
CA TYR A 50 -14.90 -3.57 -4.24
C TYR A 50 -14.03 -4.69 -3.61
N ASN A 51 -14.52 -5.92 -3.66
CA ASN A 51 -13.81 -7.10 -3.15
C ASN A 51 -12.80 -7.70 -4.15
N GLN A 52 -12.55 -7.04 -5.26
CA GLN A 52 -11.57 -7.44 -6.29
C GLN A 52 -11.80 -8.85 -6.88
N ASN A 53 -13.02 -9.38 -6.79
CA ASN A 53 -13.37 -10.72 -7.26
C ASN A 53 -13.79 -10.78 -8.73
N ILE A 54 -13.82 -9.64 -9.40
CA ILE A 54 -14.01 -9.52 -10.86
C ILE A 54 -13.04 -8.48 -11.42
N ARG A 55 -12.54 -8.72 -12.65
CA ARG A 55 -11.66 -7.82 -13.40
C ARG A 55 -10.42 -7.34 -12.66
N GLY A 56 -9.87 -8.19 -11.77
CA GLY A 56 -8.55 -8.05 -11.16
C GLY A 56 -8.44 -7.06 -10.01
N LYS A 57 -9.11 -5.91 -10.08
CA LYS A 57 -9.10 -4.90 -9.00
C LYS A 57 -10.39 -4.08 -8.97
N PHE A 58 -10.60 -3.36 -7.88
CA PHE A 58 -11.58 -2.28 -7.82
C PHE A 58 -11.03 -1.07 -8.59
N ALA A 59 -11.69 -0.73 -9.69
CA ALA A 59 -11.23 0.33 -10.58
C ALA A 59 -11.44 1.71 -9.97
N GLY A 60 -10.42 2.57 -10.11
CA GLY A 60 -10.45 3.98 -9.74
C GLY A 60 -10.16 4.90 -10.93
N PRO A 61 -10.50 6.20 -10.84
CA PRO A 61 -10.14 7.16 -11.87
C PRO A 61 -8.64 7.15 -12.18
N GLY A 62 -8.28 7.11 -13.46
CA GLY A 62 -6.89 7.01 -13.94
C GLY A 62 -6.41 5.58 -14.17
N ASP A 63 -7.13 4.55 -13.72
CA ASP A 63 -6.86 3.16 -14.09
C ASP A 63 -7.13 2.92 -15.57
N THR A 64 -6.51 1.91 -16.12
CA THR A 64 -6.75 1.46 -17.50
C THR A 64 -7.55 0.18 -17.50
N TYR A 65 -8.48 0.04 -18.46
CA TYR A 65 -9.20 -1.20 -18.72
C TYR A 65 -8.58 -1.92 -19.93
N ASP A 66 -8.14 -3.15 -19.72
CA ASP A 66 -7.70 -4.03 -20.78
C ASP A 66 -8.88 -4.87 -21.28
N GLU A 67 -9.34 -4.62 -22.50
CA GLU A 67 -10.49 -5.32 -23.10
C GLU A 67 -10.16 -6.78 -23.46
N VAL A 68 -8.90 -7.07 -23.73
CA VAL A 68 -8.48 -8.41 -24.17
C VAL A 68 -8.39 -9.36 -22.99
N GLU A 69 -7.81 -8.87 -21.88
CA GLU A 69 -7.68 -9.63 -20.64
C GLU A 69 -8.90 -9.49 -19.72
N ASP A 70 -9.83 -8.54 -20.02
CA ASP A 70 -10.98 -8.16 -19.18
C ASP A 70 -10.58 -7.82 -17.75
N VAL A 71 -9.55 -6.95 -17.60
CA VAL A 71 -9.03 -6.52 -16.29
C VAL A 71 -8.83 -5.01 -16.22
N PHE A 72 -8.96 -4.47 -15.02
CA PHE A 72 -8.50 -3.13 -14.69
C PHE A 72 -7.09 -3.19 -14.08
N TYR A 73 -6.26 -2.21 -14.39
CA TYR A 73 -4.93 -2.08 -13.81
C TYR A 73 -4.52 -0.61 -13.64
N GLU A 74 -3.66 -0.35 -12.69
CA GLU A 74 -3.04 0.96 -12.44
C GLU A 74 -1.96 1.28 -13.48
N GLN A 75 -1.56 2.52 -13.55
CA GLN A 75 -0.35 2.87 -14.30
C GLN A 75 0.86 2.15 -13.71
N SER A 76 1.83 1.82 -14.57
CA SER A 76 3.06 1.18 -14.09
C SER A 76 3.77 2.09 -13.08
N PRO A 77 4.17 1.56 -11.91
CA PRO A 77 4.98 2.31 -10.97
C PRO A 77 6.37 2.63 -11.51
N PHE A 78 6.87 1.75 -12.42
CA PHE A 78 8.17 1.90 -13.05
C PHE A 78 8.14 1.40 -14.50
N PRO A 79 8.88 2.06 -15.42
CA PRO A 79 8.90 1.68 -16.84
C PRO A 79 9.38 0.25 -17.11
N SER A 80 10.28 -0.28 -16.27
CA SER A 80 10.86 -1.62 -16.42
C SER A 80 9.94 -2.76 -15.93
N TRP A 81 8.87 -2.43 -15.18
CA TRP A 81 7.99 -3.45 -14.62
C TRP A 81 7.08 -4.07 -15.70
N ILE A 82 6.79 -5.35 -15.55
CA ILE A 82 5.98 -6.13 -16.51
C ILE A 82 4.63 -6.44 -15.89
N ARG A 83 3.55 -6.10 -16.59
CA ARG A 83 2.17 -6.39 -16.17
C ARG A 83 1.82 -7.87 -16.41
N THR A 84 1.15 -8.46 -15.44
CA THR A 84 0.48 -9.76 -15.56
C THR A 84 -0.91 -9.63 -14.96
N GLY A 85 -1.93 -9.70 -15.79
CA GLY A 85 -3.30 -9.40 -15.38
C GLY A 85 -3.41 -7.97 -14.83
N ALA A 86 -3.89 -7.81 -13.61
CA ALA A 86 -4.03 -6.51 -12.96
C ALA A 86 -2.78 -6.05 -12.18
N VAL A 87 -1.72 -6.83 -12.14
CA VAL A 87 -0.56 -6.64 -11.25
C VAL A 87 0.70 -6.33 -12.05
N TRP A 88 1.45 -5.33 -11.59
CA TRP A 88 2.79 -5.01 -12.08
C TRP A 88 3.83 -5.78 -11.29
N ASN A 89 4.77 -6.39 -12.00
CA ASN A 89 5.83 -7.20 -11.40
C ASN A 89 7.19 -6.62 -11.76
N PRO A 90 8.10 -6.47 -10.78
CA PRO A 90 9.46 -6.09 -11.06
C PRO A 90 10.20 -7.18 -11.84
N PRO A 91 11.25 -6.84 -12.60
CA PRO A 91 12.07 -7.81 -13.33
C PRO A 91 12.77 -8.83 -12.43
N THR A 92 13.03 -8.45 -11.18
CA THR A 92 13.64 -9.32 -10.16
C THR A 92 12.77 -9.38 -8.92
N PRO A 93 12.75 -10.50 -8.18
CA PRO A 93 11.93 -10.63 -6.98
C PRO A 93 12.16 -9.50 -5.98
N GLN A 94 11.07 -8.99 -5.39
CA GLN A 94 11.13 -7.92 -4.41
C GLN A 94 11.94 -8.33 -3.18
N ILE A 95 12.80 -7.42 -2.71
CA ILE A 95 13.53 -7.55 -1.46
C ILE A 95 12.85 -6.67 -0.42
N SER A 96 12.39 -7.26 0.67
CA SER A 96 11.69 -6.54 1.72
C SER A 96 12.52 -5.40 2.28
N GLY A 97 11.93 -4.19 2.35
CA GLY A 97 12.57 -3.00 2.86
C GLY A 97 13.51 -2.28 1.91
N TYR A 98 13.75 -2.82 0.72
CA TYR A 98 14.51 -2.16 -0.33
C TYR A 98 13.55 -1.41 -1.26
N TYR A 99 14.00 -0.33 -1.89
CA TYR A 99 13.27 0.36 -2.95
C TYR A 99 13.82 0.00 -4.33
N TRP A 100 12.95 0.08 -5.32
CA TRP A 100 13.35 -0.17 -6.70
C TRP A 100 14.07 1.04 -7.28
N ASP A 101 15.25 0.82 -7.86
CA ASP A 101 16.00 1.82 -8.61
C ASP A 101 15.88 1.49 -10.10
N GLU A 102 15.22 2.36 -10.83
CA GLU A 102 14.96 2.21 -12.26
C GLU A 102 16.24 2.37 -13.11
N ASP A 103 17.19 3.18 -12.66
CA ASP A 103 18.43 3.42 -13.41
C ASP A 103 19.36 2.20 -13.39
N THR A 104 19.41 1.52 -12.25
CA THR A 104 20.22 0.30 -12.07
C THR A 104 19.44 -0.99 -12.28
N LEU A 105 18.12 -0.92 -12.43
CA LEU A 105 17.19 -2.05 -12.52
C LEU A 105 17.41 -3.05 -11.37
N SER A 106 17.53 -2.53 -10.18
CA SER A 106 17.82 -3.35 -8.99
C SER A 106 17.13 -2.81 -7.73
N TRP A 107 17.02 -3.68 -6.72
CA TRP A 107 16.57 -3.30 -5.39
C TRP A 107 17.73 -2.70 -4.61
N VAL A 108 17.58 -1.46 -4.16
CA VAL A 108 18.59 -0.68 -3.45
C VAL A 108 18.18 -0.50 -1.99
N GLN A 109 19.14 -0.72 -1.11
CA GLN A 109 18.96 -0.48 0.32
C GLN A 109 18.84 1.02 0.58
N PRO A 110 17.91 1.49 1.43
CA PRO A 110 17.86 2.89 1.86
C PRO A 110 19.18 3.35 2.46
N GLU A 111 19.56 4.58 2.16
CA GLU A 111 20.75 5.16 2.75
C GLU A 111 20.64 5.24 4.28
N LYS A 112 21.78 5.03 4.93
CA LYS A 112 21.86 5.16 6.38
C LYS A 112 21.66 6.62 6.76
N PRO A 113 20.77 6.92 7.73
CA PRO A 113 20.59 8.29 8.20
C PRO A 113 21.89 8.86 8.81
N GLU A 114 22.10 10.16 8.61
CA GLU A 114 23.23 10.87 9.20
C GLU A 114 23.21 10.79 10.74
N GLY A 115 24.37 10.61 11.36
CA GLY A 115 24.47 10.50 12.81
C GLY A 115 24.04 9.15 13.40
N MET A 116 23.90 8.12 12.56
CA MET A 116 23.52 6.76 12.96
C MET A 116 24.57 5.74 12.50
N ASP A 117 25.85 6.04 12.68
CA ASP A 117 26.95 5.21 12.16
C ASP A 117 26.97 3.78 12.71
N SER A 118 26.56 3.62 13.98
CA SER A 118 26.46 2.33 14.66
C SER A 118 25.27 1.47 14.21
N PHE A 119 24.25 2.06 13.55
CA PHE A 119 23.06 1.35 13.14
C PHE A 119 23.36 0.32 12.04
N THR A 120 22.70 -0.82 12.10
CA THR A 120 22.78 -1.88 11.11
C THR A 120 21.44 -2.09 10.41
N TRP A 121 21.48 -2.43 9.12
CA TRP A 121 20.28 -2.78 8.38
C TRP A 121 19.74 -4.14 8.82
N GLN A 122 18.49 -4.17 9.23
CA GLN A 122 17.82 -5.40 9.65
C GLN A 122 16.58 -5.64 8.78
N THR A 123 16.44 -6.86 8.29
CA THR A 123 15.30 -7.29 7.48
C THR A 123 14.22 -7.97 8.30
N THR A 124 14.54 -8.34 9.55
CA THR A 124 13.59 -8.93 10.50
C THR A 124 13.85 -8.33 11.87
N TRP A 125 12.82 -7.91 12.58
CA TRP A 125 12.96 -7.35 13.91
C TRP A 125 12.16 -8.14 14.94
N GLY A 126 12.87 -8.70 15.93
CA GLY A 126 12.35 -9.35 17.14
C GLY A 126 11.97 -10.83 16.98
N PRO A 127 12.11 -11.61 18.06
CA PRO A 127 11.64 -12.99 18.10
C PRO A 127 10.11 -13.00 18.20
N GLY A 128 9.42 -13.48 17.18
CA GLY A 128 8.00 -13.82 17.20
C GLY A 128 7.02 -12.87 16.52
N GLU A 129 7.51 -11.86 15.75
CA GLU A 129 6.64 -10.97 14.98
C GLU A 129 7.03 -10.99 13.50
N GLU A 130 6.67 -12.06 12.81
CA GLU A 130 7.08 -12.30 11.42
C GLU A 130 6.45 -11.34 10.39
N ASP A 131 5.46 -10.51 10.76
CA ASP A 131 4.64 -9.79 9.78
C ASP A 131 4.49 -8.27 9.99
N ARG A 132 5.17 -7.65 10.96
CA ARG A 132 4.80 -6.26 11.32
C ARG A 132 5.80 -5.17 11.02
N PHE A 133 7.04 -5.46 10.65
CA PHE A 133 8.03 -4.40 10.42
C PHE A 133 8.75 -4.58 9.09
N SER A 134 8.63 -3.55 8.27
CA SER A 134 9.50 -3.36 7.12
C SER A 134 10.95 -3.30 7.59
N ALA A 135 11.88 -3.82 6.79
CA ALA A 135 13.30 -3.71 7.07
C ALA A 135 13.70 -2.26 7.35
N CYS A 136 14.57 -2.05 8.33
CA CYS A 136 14.97 -0.72 8.80
C CYS A 136 16.41 -0.69 9.32
N TRP A 137 16.95 0.53 9.43
CA TRP A 137 18.16 0.77 10.19
C TRP A 137 17.86 0.67 11.68
N ALA A 138 18.53 -0.23 12.38
CA ALA A 138 18.32 -0.46 13.80
C ALA A 138 19.62 -0.24 14.60
N PRO A 139 19.53 0.36 15.78
CA PRO A 139 20.66 0.54 16.68
C PRO A 139 21.16 -0.82 17.20
N PRO A 140 22.42 -0.90 17.65
CA PRO A 140 22.97 -2.13 18.22
C PRO A 140 22.29 -2.54 19.55
N VAL A 141 21.67 -1.58 20.23
CA VAL A 141 20.93 -1.79 21.47
C VAL A 141 19.45 -1.47 21.25
N PRO A 142 18.52 -2.38 21.56
CA PRO A 142 17.09 -2.14 21.38
C PRO A 142 16.62 -0.90 22.14
N TYR A 143 15.66 -0.17 21.53
CA TYR A 143 15.02 0.98 22.17
C TYR A 143 14.37 0.58 23.51
N PRO A 144 14.72 1.25 24.63
CA PRO A 144 14.22 0.89 25.95
C PRO A 144 12.81 1.41 26.24
N GLY A 145 12.28 2.29 25.39
CA GLY A 145 10.99 2.94 25.60
C GLY A 145 9.79 2.02 25.47
N PRO A 146 8.61 2.49 25.87
CA PRO A 146 7.39 1.74 25.67
C PRO A 146 7.10 1.63 24.16
N TYR A 147 7.12 0.42 23.65
CA TYR A 147 6.55 0.17 22.34
C TYR A 147 5.04 0.31 22.48
N THR A 148 4.44 1.27 21.79
CA THR A 148 3.02 1.22 21.54
C THR A 148 2.77 0.08 20.57
N GLN A 149 2.40 -1.09 21.09
CA GLN A 149 1.86 -2.14 20.26
C GLN A 149 0.53 -1.65 19.69
N PHE A 150 0.32 -1.86 18.40
CA PHE A 150 -0.90 -1.50 17.68
C PHE A 150 -2.16 -2.25 18.19
N ASP A 151 -2.01 -3.17 19.13
CA ASP A 151 -3.07 -3.96 19.76
C ASP A 151 -3.58 -3.38 21.10
N GLY A 152 -3.19 -2.13 21.43
CA GLY A 152 -3.68 -1.44 22.62
C GLY A 152 -3.02 -1.83 23.95
N GLY A 153 -1.96 -2.64 23.92
CA GLY A 153 -1.18 -2.99 25.10
C GLY A 153 0.03 -2.08 25.29
N ALA A 154 -0.12 -0.99 26.03
CA ALA A 154 1.03 -0.19 26.50
C ALA A 154 1.80 -0.99 27.54
N ARG A 155 3.06 -1.33 27.26
CA ARG A 155 4.00 -1.73 28.31
C ARG A 155 4.53 -0.45 28.96
N SER A 156 3.98 -0.08 30.09
CA SER A 156 4.57 0.98 30.91
C SER A 156 5.86 0.46 31.53
N LEU A 157 6.99 1.10 31.19
CA LEU A 157 8.20 0.93 31.98
C LEU A 157 8.02 1.72 33.28
N PRO A 158 8.41 1.14 34.43
CA PRO A 158 8.35 1.85 35.69
C PRO A 158 9.27 3.09 35.67
N ASN A 159 8.75 4.25 36.06
CA ASN A 159 9.43 5.53 36.25
C ASN A 159 9.77 6.36 34.99
N ILE A 160 9.04 6.25 33.93
CA ILE A 160 9.12 7.20 32.81
C ILE A 160 7.87 8.09 32.83
N GLY A 161 8.05 9.41 32.79
CA GLY A 161 6.95 10.37 32.64
C GLY A 161 6.27 10.23 31.28
N GLU A 162 5.01 10.69 31.15
CA GLU A 162 4.26 10.58 29.90
C GLU A 162 4.94 11.31 28.72
N ASP A 163 5.76 12.33 29.02
CA ASP A 163 6.44 13.16 28.02
C ASP A 163 7.94 12.81 27.85
N ASP A 164 8.44 11.85 28.60
CA ASP A 164 9.85 11.44 28.53
C ASP A 164 10.10 10.62 27.26
N THR A 165 11.19 10.92 26.57
CA THR A 165 11.64 10.20 25.37
C THR A 165 13.08 9.76 25.52
N TYR A 166 13.48 8.76 24.74
CA TYR A 166 14.88 8.37 24.65
C TYR A 166 15.51 8.92 23.38
N GLY A 167 16.67 9.58 23.52
CA GLY A 167 17.53 9.96 22.41
C GLY A 167 18.69 8.97 22.27
N TRP A 168 19.10 8.68 21.05
CA TRP A 168 20.25 7.85 20.77
C TRP A 168 21.55 8.66 20.93
N ASP A 169 22.49 8.16 21.74
CA ASP A 169 23.86 8.67 21.83
C ASP A 169 24.77 7.79 20.99
N GLU A 170 25.14 8.28 19.82
CA GLU A 170 25.98 7.54 18.87
C GLU A 170 27.39 7.31 19.39
N ALA A 171 27.94 8.25 20.19
CA ALA A 171 29.31 8.15 20.71
C ALA A 171 29.45 7.05 21.75
N ASN A 172 28.44 6.87 22.59
CA ASN A 172 28.39 5.86 23.62
C ASN A 172 27.61 4.60 23.21
N GLN A 173 26.90 4.66 22.07
CA GLN A 173 26.03 3.60 21.56
C GLN A 173 24.98 3.16 22.59
N GLU A 174 24.32 4.15 23.20
CA GLU A 174 23.28 3.91 24.21
C GLU A 174 22.10 4.87 24.08
N TRP A 175 20.98 4.47 24.67
CA TRP A 175 19.77 5.31 24.74
C TRP A 175 19.82 6.16 26.00
N THR A 176 19.74 7.48 25.86
CA THR A 176 19.71 8.44 26.96
C THR A 176 18.31 9.00 27.15
N LEU A 177 17.82 9.00 28.40
CA LEU A 177 16.52 9.58 28.72
C LEU A 177 16.56 11.10 28.53
N GLN A 178 15.63 11.61 27.72
CA GLN A 178 15.42 13.03 27.49
C GLN A 178 14.23 13.47 28.35
N VAL A 179 14.51 14.25 29.39
CA VAL A 179 13.47 14.82 30.26
C VAL A 179 13.18 16.23 29.78
N PRO A 180 11.91 16.57 29.44
CA PRO A 180 11.55 17.94 29.10
C PRO A 180 11.84 18.90 30.25
N GLU A 181 12.33 20.11 29.94
CA GLU A 181 12.54 21.17 30.93
C GLU A 181 11.22 21.78 31.45
#